data_57c43b3f2cb3302aaf2602a421410bc1
#
_entry.id   57c43b3f2cb3302aaf2602a421410bc1
#
_cell.length_a   1.000
_cell.length_b   1.000
_cell.length_c   1.000
_cell.angle_alpha   90.00
_cell.angle_beta   90.00
_cell.angle_gamma   90.00
#
_symmetry.space_group_name_H-M   'P 1'
#
loop_
_entity.id
_entity.type
_entity.pdbx_description
1 polymer ?
#
loop_
_entity_poly.entity_id
_entity_poly.type
_entity_poly.pdbx_seq_one_letter_code
_entity_poly.pdbx_strand_id
1 'polypeptide(L)'
;TMLRGFGLEIRQIDIAALRIDALRSELQDLGVMLRRVAHRLHPAIIDQGGLLPALDQLSSDVSRASGIDVETSFEDVGHASQLSRERALMLYRIAQEGLRNVSKHSGARKARLRTRNTGGGIELSIQDFGQGFESTDPSKSAGLGLISMAERTRLADGRFEIRSTPGEGTTIRVTVPVKG
;
A
#
# COMPACT_ATOMS: atom_id res chain seq x y z
N THR A 1 -24.41 13.42 -58.78
CA THR A 1 -23.36 12.45 -58.38
C THR A 1 -22.35 13.04 -57.37
N MET A 2 -22.14 14.36 -57.36
CA MET A 2 -21.16 15.03 -56.41
C MET A 2 -21.62 15.05 -54.95
N LEU A 3 -22.88 15.14 -54.64
CA LEU A 3 -23.38 15.21 -53.24
C LEU A 3 -23.31 13.88 -52.47
N ARG A 4 -23.21 12.73 -53.14
CA ARG A 4 -23.05 11.42 -52.50
C ARG A 4 -21.60 11.17 -51.98
N GLY A 5 -20.59 11.77 -52.61
CA GLY A 5 -19.19 11.64 -52.21
C GLY A 5 -18.90 12.35 -50.88
N PHE A 6 -19.44 13.57 -50.69
CA PHE A 6 -19.23 14.36 -49.46
C PHE A 6 -19.83 13.71 -48.22
N GLY A 7 -20.97 13.03 -48.32
CA GLY A 7 -21.62 12.35 -47.21
C GLY A 7 -20.87 11.08 -46.73
N LEU A 8 -20.09 10.43 -47.60
CA LEU A 8 -19.25 9.28 -47.26
C LEU A 8 -17.94 9.69 -46.58
N GLU A 9 -17.34 10.80 -47.03
CA GLU A 9 -16.13 11.34 -46.39
C GLU A 9 -16.38 11.86 -44.97
N ILE A 10 -17.51 12.55 -44.74
CA ILE A 10 -17.91 13.04 -43.41
C ILE A 10 -18.12 11.85 -42.46
N ARG A 11 -18.78 10.78 -42.89
CA ARG A 11 -18.98 9.57 -42.06
C ARG A 11 -17.66 8.84 -41.74
N GLN A 12 -16.71 8.84 -42.66
CA GLN A 12 -15.39 8.23 -42.40
C GLN A 12 -14.57 9.05 -41.41
N ILE A 13 -14.67 10.39 -41.45
CA ILE A 13 -14.00 11.27 -40.47
C ILE A 13 -14.62 11.11 -39.09
N ASP A 14 -15.95 10.99 -38.98
CA ASP A 14 -16.62 10.76 -37.69
C ASP A 14 -16.25 9.40 -37.07
N ILE A 15 -16.16 8.35 -37.88
CA ILE A 15 -15.75 7.02 -37.42
C ILE A 15 -14.25 7.01 -36.98
N ALA A 16 -13.41 7.75 -37.72
CA ALA A 16 -12.00 7.88 -37.33
C ALA A 16 -11.84 8.67 -36.05
N ALA A 17 -12.58 9.74 -35.84
CA ALA A 17 -12.59 10.53 -34.61
C ALA A 17 -13.04 9.68 -33.40
N LEU A 18 -14.14 8.92 -33.52
CA LEU A 18 -14.62 8.01 -32.50
C LEU A 18 -13.60 6.92 -32.15
N ARG A 19 -12.87 6.38 -33.14
CA ARG A 19 -11.80 5.41 -32.92
C ARG A 19 -10.60 6.01 -32.21
N ILE A 20 -10.25 7.26 -32.52
CA ILE A 20 -9.17 7.99 -31.85
C ILE A 20 -9.52 8.24 -30.38
N ASP A 21 -10.74 8.61 -30.08
CA ASP A 21 -11.20 8.84 -28.71
C ASP A 21 -11.27 7.53 -27.92
N ALA A 22 -11.71 6.43 -28.51
CA ALA A 22 -11.68 5.12 -27.91
C ALA A 22 -10.23 4.67 -27.60
N LEU A 23 -9.30 4.82 -28.56
CA LEU A 23 -7.88 4.52 -28.34
C LEU A 23 -7.23 5.40 -27.27
N ARG A 24 -7.60 6.67 -27.19
CA ARG A 24 -7.15 7.57 -26.12
C ARG A 24 -7.60 7.08 -24.75
N SER A 25 -8.86 6.67 -24.63
CA SER A 25 -9.42 6.11 -23.39
C SER A 25 -8.68 4.84 -22.99
N GLU A 26 -8.47 3.92 -23.89
CA GLU A 26 -7.72 2.68 -23.65
C GLU A 26 -6.28 2.95 -23.24
N LEU A 27 -5.59 3.90 -23.87
CA LEU A 27 -4.24 4.31 -23.49
C LEU A 27 -4.18 4.97 -22.10
N GLN A 28 -5.21 5.75 -21.74
CA GLN A 28 -5.32 6.30 -20.40
C GLN A 28 -5.51 5.20 -19.34
N ASP A 29 -6.37 4.23 -19.60
CA ASP A 29 -6.62 3.09 -18.72
C ASP A 29 -5.37 2.21 -18.55
N LEU A 30 -4.66 1.93 -19.66
CA LEU A 30 -3.36 1.27 -19.63
C LEU A 30 -2.32 2.05 -18.82
N GLY A 31 -2.27 3.37 -18.98
CA GLY A 31 -1.40 4.26 -18.20
C GLY A 31 -1.70 4.24 -16.71
N VAL A 32 -2.99 4.16 -16.32
CA VAL A 32 -3.41 3.98 -14.93
C VAL A 32 -3.01 2.59 -14.41
N MET A 33 -3.20 1.54 -15.22
CA MET A 33 -2.84 0.18 -14.86
C MET A 33 -1.32 0.01 -14.71
N LEU A 34 -0.52 0.55 -15.64
CA LEU A 34 0.94 0.56 -15.56
C LEU A 34 1.45 1.34 -14.34
N ARG A 35 0.86 2.48 -14.02
CA ARG A 35 1.18 3.22 -12.79
C ARG A 35 0.88 2.38 -11.54
N ARG A 36 -0.26 1.68 -11.48
CA ARG A 36 -0.59 0.77 -10.37
C ARG A 36 0.41 -0.37 -10.24
N VAL A 37 0.85 -0.95 -11.35
CA VAL A 37 1.88 -2.01 -11.36
C VAL A 37 3.24 -1.45 -10.96
N ALA A 38 3.64 -0.30 -11.49
CA ALA A 38 4.89 0.37 -11.13
C ALA A 38 4.93 0.77 -9.64
N HIS A 39 3.83 1.31 -9.10
CA HIS A 39 3.69 1.57 -7.67
C HIS A 39 3.76 0.29 -6.80
N ARG A 40 3.32 -0.85 -7.34
CA ARG A 40 3.48 -2.15 -6.67
C ARG A 40 4.92 -2.68 -6.72
N LEU A 41 5.67 -2.36 -7.77
CA LEU A 41 7.03 -2.89 -7.99
C LEU A 41 8.12 -1.98 -7.40
N HIS A 42 7.98 -0.65 -7.50
CA HIS A 42 8.93 0.33 -6.97
C HIS A 42 8.18 1.60 -6.57
N PRO A 43 7.96 1.86 -5.27
CA PRO A 43 7.38 3.13 -4.86
C PRO A 43 8.42 4.25 -5.04
N ALA A 44 8.37 4.93 -6.18
CA ALA A 44 9.21 6.11 -6.46
C ALA A 44 9.10 7.18 -5.37
N ILE A 45 8.00 7.18 -4.61
CA ILE A 45 7.76 8.10 -3.49
C ILE A 45 8.79 7.92 -2.35
N ILE A 46 9.32 6.71 -2.14
CA ILE A 46 10.37 6.47 -1.13
C ILE A 46 11.69 7.11 -1.58
N ASP A 47 12.00 7.07 -2.88
CA ASP A 47 13.23 7.64 -3.43
C ASP A 47 13.22 9.18 -3.40
N GLN A 48 12.03 9.79 -3.48
CA GLN A 48 11.86 11.25 -3.51
C GLN A 48 11.59 11.87 -2.13
N GLY A 49 10.85 11.17 -1.27
CA GLY A 49 10.36 11.71 0.00
C GLY A 49 10.71 10.90 1.24
N GLY A 50 11.30 9.72 1.08
CA GLY A 50 11.57 8.81 2.19
C GLY A 50 10.34 8.03 2.66
N LEU A 51 10.52 7.28 3.76
CA LEU A 51 9.51 6.36 4.28
C LEU A 51 8.25 7.06 4.79
N LEU A 52 8.38 8.13 5.58
CA LEU A 52 7.24 8.71 6.31
C LEU A 52 6.21 9.36 5.38
N PRO A 53 6.58 10.22 4.41
CA PRO A 53 5.64 10.72 3.42
C PRO A 53 4.98 9.62 2.59
N ALA A 54 5.72 8.53 2.31
CA ALA A 54 5.17 7.38 1.60
C ALA A 54 4.10 6.65 2.42
N LEU A 55 4.30 6.50 3.72
CA LEU A 55 3.33 5.90 4.64
C LEU A 55 2.07 6.77 4.81
N ASP A 56 2.24 8.09 4.89
CA ASP A 56 1.13 9.04 5.00
C ASP A 56 0.25 9.02 3.73
N GLN A 57 0.89 9.05 2.56
CA GLN A 57 0.18 8.92 1.29
C GLN A 57 -0.56 7.58 1.17
N LEU A 58 0.10 6.47 1.56
CA LEU A 58 -0.51 5.14 1.57
C LEU A 58 -1.77 5.10 2.45
N SER A 59 -1.70 5.67 3.65
CA SER A 59 -2.83 5.75 4.59
C SER A 59 -4.00 6.54 4.01
N SER A 60 -3.71 7.69 3.41
CA SER A 60 -4.70 8.53 2.74
C SER A 60 -5.37 7.81 1.56
N ASP A 61 -4.59 7.05 0.78
CA ASP A 61 -5.11 6.28 -0.36
C ASP A 61 -6.01 5.14 0.10
N VAL A 62 -5.62 4.42 1.17
CA VAL A 62 -6.44 3.36 1.76
C VAL A 62 -7.72 3.93 2.35
N SER A 63 -7.66 5.03 3.10
CA SER A 63 -8.85 5.69 3.67
C SER A 63 -9.85 6.06 2.58
N ARG A 64 -9.39 6.67 1.50
CA ARG A 64 -10.25 7.05 0.36
C ARG A 64 -10.87 5.86 -0.36
N ALA A 65 -10.10 4.79 -0.53
CA ALA A 65 -10.54 3.62 -1.29
C ALA A 65 -11.45 2.68 -0.50
N SER A 66 -11.28 2.58 0.82
CA SER A 66 -11.99 1.63 1.68
C SER A 66 -13.03 2.26 2.60
N GLY A 67 -12.99 3.58 2.80
CA GLY A 67 -13.82 4.28 3.79
C GLY A 67 -13.38 4.05 5.24
N ILE A 68 -12.23 3.42 5.47
CA ILE A 68 -11.66 3.21 6.80
C ILE A 68 -10.89 4.47 7.20
N ASP A 69 -11.12 4.98 8.40
CA ASP A 69 -10.34 6.07 8.98
C ASP A 69 -8.97 5.55 9.44
N VAL A 70 -7.89 5.89 8.70
CA VAL A 70 -6.52 5.48 9.03
C VAL A 70 -5.79 6.65 9.69
N GLU A 71 -5.67 6.62 11.01
CA GLU A 71 -4.86 7.59 11.77
C GLU A 71 -3.38 7.31 11.63
N THR A 72 -2.59 8.33 11.27
CA THR A 72 -1.13 8.25 11.22
C THR A 72 -0.48 8.98 12.40
N SER A 73 0.61 8.40 12.94
CA SER A 73 1.43 9.05 13.97
C SER A 73 2.89 8.65 13.76
N PHE A 74 3.74 9.65 13.51
CA PHE A 74 5.17 9.45 13.25
C PHE A 74 5.97 10.14 14.34
N GLU A 75 6.46 9.35 15.31
CA GLU A 75 7.26 9.80 16.44
C GLU A 75 8.75 9.66 16.10
N ASP A 76 9.53 10.70 16.39
CA ASP A 76 10.99 10.76 16.19
C ASP A 76 11.45 10.41 14.75
N VAL A 77 11.11 11.31 13.84
CA VAL A 77 11.38 11.18 12.39
C VAL A 77 12.87 11.18 12.01
N GLY A 78 13.77 11.60 12.91
CA GLY A 78 15.20 11.73 12.60
C GLY A 78 15.88 10.40 12.24
N HIS A 79 15.42 9.29 12.79
CA HIS A 79 15.98 7.97 12.50
C HIS A 79 15.41 7.36 11.22
N ALA A 80 14.22 7.75 10.78
CA ALA A 80 13.65 7.25 9.54
C ALA A 80 14.48 7.64 8.30
N SER A 81 15.15 8.80 8.34
CA SER A 81 16.04 9.25 7.27
C SER A 81 17.38 8.48 7.22
N GLN A 82 17.73 7.75 8.27
CA GLN A 82 18.94 6.95 8.35
C GLN A 82 18.72 5.47 7.94
N LEU A 83 17.48 5.07 7.68
CA LEU A 83 17.20 3.74 7.15
C LEU A 83 17.81 3.55 5.76
N SER A 84 18.38 2.36 5.53
CA SER A 84 18.71 1.99 4.16
C SER A 84 17.44 1.98 3.28
N ARG A 85 17.63 2.20 1.98
CA ARG A 85 16.54 2.15 1.00
C ARG A 85 15.77 0.82 1.06
N GLU A 86 16.49 -0.29 1.23
CA GLU A 86 15.91 -1.63 1.30
C GLU A 86 15.01 -1.79 2.52
N ARG A 87 15.45 -1.30 3.69
CA ARG A 87 14.67 -1.35 4.92
C ARG A 87 13.44 -0.43 4.85
N ALA A 88 13.59 0.78 4.29
CA ALA A 88 12.47 1.68 4.07
C ALA A 88 11.42 1.06 3.12
N LEU A 89 11.86 0.46 2.02
CA LEU A 89 10.99 -0.24 1.08
C LEU A 89 10.30 -1.44 1.72
N MET A 90 11.01 -2.21 2.52
CA MET A 90 10.46 -3.34 3.25
C MET A 90 9.36 -2.91 4.22
N LEU A 91 9.61 -1.87 5.06
CA LEU A 91 8.60 -1.32 5.97
C LEU A 91 7.37 -0.81 5.24
N TYR A 92 7.56 -0.11 4.12
CA TYR A 92 6.45 0.33 3.26
C TYR A 92 5.62 -0.84 2.75
N ARG A 93 6.27 -1.94 2.28
CA ARG A 93 5.56 -3.13 1.82
C ARG A 93 4.78 -3.83 2.92
N ILE A 94 5.31 -3.85 4.12
CA ILE A 94 4.60 -4.37 5.29
C ILE A 94 3.40 -3.49 5.62
N ALA A 95 3.55 -2.17 5.61
CA ALA A 95 2.42 -1.24 5.79
C ALA A 95 1.33 -1.45 4.74
N GLN A 96 1.73 -1.60 3.47
CA GLN A 96 0.81 -1.84 2.36
C GLN A 96 0.01 -3.14 2.55
N GLU A 97 0.67 -4.24 2.91
CA GLU A 97 0.00 -5.52 3.12
C GLU A 97 -0.83 -5.52 4.42
N GLY A 98 -0.33 -4.87 5.49
CA GLY A 98 -1.06 -4.74 6.74
C GLY A 98 -2.36 -3.94 6.57
N LEU A 99 -2.31 -2.77 5.93
CA LEU A 99 -3.50 -1.96 5.64
C LEU A 99 -4.45 -2.64 4.64
N ARG A 100 -3.91 -3.42 3.70
CA ARG A 100 -4.73 -4.26 2.83
C ARG A 100 -5.48 -5.34 3.62
N ASN A 101 -4.83 -5.97 4.61
CA ASN A 101 -5.48 -6.94 5.49
C ASN A 101 -6.58 -6.29 6.32
N VAL A 102 -6.33 -5.10 6.86
CA VAL A 102 -7.36 -4.30 7.54
C VAL A 102 -8.56 -4.08 6.62
N SER A 103 -8.33 -3.57 5.42
CA SER A 103 -9.40 -3.27 4.45
C SER A 103 -10.21 -4.49 4.02
N LYS A 104 -9.58 -5.67 3.91
CA LYS A 104 -10.25 -6.87 3.40
C LYS A 104 -10.87 -7.76 4.47
N HIS A 105 -10.27 -7.77 5.65
CA HIS A 105 -10.53 -8.84 6.62
C HIS A 105 -10.97 -8.35 8.00
N SER A 106 -10.66 -7.10 8.40
CA SER A 106 -10.91 -6.69 9.78
C SER A 106 -12.38 -6.33 10.07
N GLY A 107 -13.11 -5.82 9.07
CA GLY A 107 -14.41 -5.19 9.30
C GLY A 107 -14.33 -3.89 10.11
N ALA A 108 -13.12 -3.38 10.40
CA ALA A 108 -12.90 -2.18 11.18
C ALA A 108 -13.31 -0.92 10.41
N ARG A 109 -13.81 0.07 11.14
CA ARG A 109 -14.01 1.44 10.62
C ARG A 109 -12.81 2.35 10.85
N LYS A 110 -11.88 1.92 11.71
CA LYS A 110 -10.72 2.69 12.12
C LYS A 110 -9.48 1.80 12.18
N ALA A 111 -8.35 2.35 11.75
CA ALA A 111 -7.04 1.75 11.90
C ALA A 111 -6.01 2.79 12.31
N ARG A 112 -4.87 2.36 12.80
CA ARG A 112 -3.73 3.22 13.15
C ARG A 112 -2.46 2.70 12.51
N LEU A 113 -1.72 3.61 11.90
CA LEU A 113 -0.38 3.38 11.39
C LEU A 113 0.60 4.26 12.16
N ARG A 114 1.57 3.67 12.85
CA ARG A 114 2.53 4.41 13.66
C ARG A 114 3.95 4.01 13.35
N THR A 115 4.85 4.97 13.42
CA THR A 115 6.29 4.72 13.52
C THR A 115 6.84 5.38 14.76
N ARG A 116 7.79 4.70 15.42
CA ARG A 116 8.52 5.25 16.56
C ARG A 116 9.97 4.79 16.57
N ASN A 117 10.83 5.59 17.17
CA ASN A 117 12.20 5.20 17.45
C ASN A 117 12.25 4.27 18.68
N THR A 118 13.10 3.24 18.63
CA THR A 118 13.30 2.27 19.71
C THR A 118 14.71 2.34 20.32
N GLY A 119 15.43 3.47 20.12
CA GLY A 119 16.80 3.65 20.65
C GLY A 119 17.92 3.03 19.82
N GLY A 120 17.60 2.18 18.87
CA GLY A 120 18.57 1.53 17.95
C GLY A 120 17.94 1.12 16.64
N GLY A 121 16.65 1.36 16.48
CA GLY A 121 15.86 0.97 15.32
C GLY A 121 14.58 1.76 15.17
N ILE A 122 13.82 1.42 14.15
CA ILE A 122 12.47 1.94 13.92
C ILE A 122 11.48 0.82 14.10
N GLU A 123 10.43 1.09 14.86
CA GLU A 123 9.23 0.27 14.93
C GLU A 123 8.14 0.86 14.04
N LEU A 124 7.58 0.03 13.17
CA LEU A 124 6.33 0.26 12.46
C LEU A 124 5.24 -0.55 13.14
N SER A 125 4.11 0.06 13.46
CA SER A 125 2.93 -0.66 13.97
C SER A 125 1.68 -0.34 13.16
N ILE A 126 0.89 -1.38 12.89
CA ILE A 126 -0.41 -1.29 12.23
C ILE A 126 -1.42 -1.95 13.16
N GLN A 127 -2.44 -1.21 13.54
CA GLN A 127 -3.50 -1.67 14.43
C GLN A 127 -4.85 -1.43 13.81
N ASP A 128 -5.71 -2.44 13.80
CA ASP A 128 -7.14 -2.29 13.54
C ASP A 128 -7.95 -2.60 14.80
N PHE A 129 -9.19 -2.15 14.79
CA PHE A 129 -10.17 -2.35 15.87
C PHE A 129 -11.36 -3.16 15.35
N GLY A 130 -11.05 -4.19 14.54
CA GLY A 130 -12.05 -5.03 13.90
C GLY A 130 -12.30 -6.34 14.62
N GLN A 131 -12.72 -7.33 13.84
CA GLN A 131 -13.14 -8.63 14.39
C GLN A 131 -12.00 -9.45 14.99
N GLY A 132 -10.74 -9.16 14.63
CA GLY A 132 -9.61 -9.99 15.04
C GLY A 132 -9.73 -11.46 14.60
N PHE A 133 -8.82 -12.28 15.10
CA PHE A 133 -8.83 -13.74 14.90
C PHE A 133 -8.06 -14.43 16.02
N GLU A 134 -8.28 -15.74 16.18
CA GLU A 134 -7.56 -16.52 17.19
C GLU A 134 -6.12 -16.78 16.72
N SER A 135 -5.16 -16.24 17.48
CA SER A 135 -3.72 -16.26 17.15
C SER A 135 -2.97 -17.33 17.99
N THR A 136 -3.51 -18.54 18.06
CA THR A 136 -2.88 -19.63 18.83
C THR A 136 -1.65 -20.22 18.11
N ASP A 137 -1.55 -20.08 16.80
CA ASP A 137 -0.36 -20.47 16.01
C ASP A 137 -0.28 -19.60 14.75
N PRO A 138 0.60 -18.57 14.75
CA PRO A 138 0.79 -17.71 13.58
C PRO A 138 1.13 -18.48 12.30
N SER A 139 1.71 -19.68 12.42
CA SER A 139 2.11 -20.49 11.26
C SER A 139 0.92 -21.23 10.61
N LYS A 140 -0.15 -21.49 11.37
CA LYS A 140 -1.33 -22.27 10.90
C LYS A 140 -2.51 -21.39 10.50
N SER A 141 -2.65 -20.22 11.14
CA SER A 141 -3.74 -19.27 10.87
C SER A 141 -3.31 -18.12 9.98
N ALA A 142 -2.00 -17.98 9.73
CA ALA A 142 -1.43 -16.89 8.96
C ALA A 142 -1.63 -17.13 7.46
N GLY A 143 -2.47 -16.32 6.83
CA GLY A 143 -2.49 -16.24 5.37
C GLY A 143 -1.10 -15.88 4.81
N LEU A 144 -0.86 -16.17 3.53
CA LEU A 144 0.41 -15.92 2.83
C LEU A 144 0.98 -14.51 3.07
N GLY A 145 0.11 -13.51 3.30
CA GLY A 145 0.51 -12.14 3.60
C GLY A 145 1.31 -12.01 4.90
N LEU A 146 0.85 -12.63 5.99
CA LEU A 146 1.54 -12.58 7.29
C LEU A 146 2.87 -13.32 7.26
N ILE A 147 2.92 -14.48 6.61
CA ILE A 147 4.16 -15.25 6.42
C ILE A 147 5.17 -14.42 5.63
N SER A 148 4.74 -13.77 4.55
CA SER A 148 5.60 -12.91 3.72
C SER A 148 6.13 -11.69 4.49
N MET A 149 5.29 -11.08 5.37
CA MET A 149 5.74 -9.97 6.22
C MET A 149 6.79 -10.42 7.24
N ALA A 150 6.57 -11.55 7.91
CA ALA A 150 7.52 -12.11 8.88
C ALA A 150 8.85 -12.45 8.22
N GLU A 151 8.85 -13.11 7.07
CA GLU A 151 10.07 -13.48 6.34
C GLU A 151 10.86 -12.26 5.86
N ARG A 152 10.20 -11.25 5.30
CA ARG A 152 10.83 -9.99 4.90
C ARG A 152 11.47 -9.27 6.08
N THR A 153 10.80 -9.28 7.24
CA THR A 153 11.34 -8.68 8.46
C THR A 153 12.59 -9.41 8.93
N ARG A 154 12.57 -10.75 8.91
CA ARG A 154 13.72 -11.59 9.26
C ARG A 154 14.93 -11.33 8.35
N LEU A 155 14.72 -11.18 7.04
CA LEU A 155 15.78 -10.87 6.07
C LEU A 155 16.42 -9.48 6.26
N ALA A 156 15.74 -8.57 6.99
CA ALA A 156 16.25 -7.25 7.33
C ALA A 156 16.79 -7.16 8.77
N ASP A 157 17.10 -8.30 9.39
CA ASP A 157 17.53 -8.43 10.81
C ASP A 157 16.54 -7.79 11.79
N GLY A 158 15.27 -7.79 11.42
CA GLY A 158 14.18 -7.21 12.19
C GLY A 158 13.42 -8.23 13.02
N ARG A 159 12.53 -7.72 13.88
CA ARG A 159 11.60 -8.49 14.68
C ARG A 159 10.16 -8.25 14.23
N PHE A 160 9.43 -9.32 13.95
CA PHE A 160 8.01 -9.31 13.61
C PHE A 160 7.17 -9.85 14.77
N GLU A 161 6.15 -9.11 15.15
CA GLU A 161 5.16 -9.51 16.15
C GLU A 161 3.76 -9.28 15.61
N ILE A 162 2.87 -10.23 15.91
CA ILE A 162 1.44 -10.08 15.66
C ILE A 162 0.67 -10.46 16.92
N ARG A 163 -0.33 -9.66 17.26
CA ARG A 163 -1.30 -9.93 18.32
C ARG A 163 -2.69 -9.72 17.76
N SER A 164 -3.54 -10.73 17.90
CA SER A 164 -4.93 -10.66 17.50
C SER A 164 -5.77 -11.41 18.51
N THR A 165 -6.91 -10.83 18.85
CA THR A 165 -7.91 -11.44 19.74
C THR A 165 -9.27 -11.28 19.06
N PRO A 166 -10.10 -12.33 19.00
CA PRO A 166 -11.47 -12.20 18.47
C PRO A 166 -12.24 -11.09 19.18
N GLY A 167 -12.79 -10.16 18.39
CA GLY A 167 -13.53 -8.99 18.88
C GLY A 167 -12.70 -7.78 19.33
N GLU A 168 -11.35 -7.89 19.40
CA GLU A 168 -10.47 -6.80 19.85
C GLU A 168 -9.60 -6.22 18.73
N GLY A 169 -9.64 -6.85 17.54
CA GLY A 169 -8.86 -6.44 16.38
C GLY A 169 -7.47 -7.08 16.33
N THR A 170 -6.61 -6.50 15.48
CA THR A 170 -5.26 -7.02 15.22
C THR A 170 -4.22 -5.93 15.33
N THR A 171 -3.07 -6.26 15.90
CA THR A 171 -1.89 -5.40 15.91
C THR A 171 -0.70 -6.14 15.32
N ILE A 172 -0.10 -5.58 14.27
CA ILE A 172 1.17 -5.99 13.68
C ILE A 172 2.24 -5.00 14.11
N ARG A 173 3.40 -5.49 14.58
CA ARG A 173 4.58 -4.69 14.91
C ARG A 173 5.79 -5.24 14.19
N VAL A 174 6.56 -4.34 13.63
CA VAL A 174 7.85 -4.65 12.97
C VAL A 174 8.90 -3.68 13.46
N THR A 175 9.97 -4.21 14.00
CA THR A 175 11.13 -3.40 14.42
C THR A 175 12.32 -3.77 13.55
N VAL A 176 13.02 -2.77 13.01
CA VAL A 176 14.26 -2.96 12.25
C VAL A 176 15.36 -2.05 12.76
N PRO A 177 16.63 -2.49 12.77
CA PRO A 177 17.75 -1.65 13.12
C PRO A 177 17.94 -0.54 12.06
N VAL A 178 18.39 0.65 12.51
CA VAL A 178 18.74 1.76 11.61
C VAL A 178 20.08 1.50 10.93
N LYS A 179 21.05 0.96 11.69
CA LYS A 179 22.39 0.57 11.20
C LYS A 179 22.47 -0.94 11.15
N GLY A 180 22.97 -1.48 10.08
CA GLY A 180 23.36 -2.87 9.89
C GLY A 180 24.77 -2.91 9.41
#